data_22bb1c5ec155d09dc57064fb21bdfb48
#
_entry.id   22bb1c5ec155d09dc57064fb21bdfb48
#
_cell.length_a   1.000
_cell.length_b   1.000
_cell.length_c   1.000
_cell.angle_alpha   90.00
_cell.angle_beta   90.00
_cell.angle_gamma   90.00
#
_symmetry.space_group_name_H-M   'P 1'
#
loop_
_entity.id
_entity.type
_entity.pdbx_description
1 polymer ?
#
loop_
_entity_poly.entity_id
_entity_poly.type
_entity_poly.pdbx_seq_one_letter_code
_entity_poly.pdbx_strand_id
1 'polypeptide(L)' 'MDLVITICDPHDRVQVLGYFDNSVRGFSTDERRAKTFNDVGEAWIALDELRIKFPRIADQVNVTGRP' A
#
# COMPACT_ATOMS: atom_id res chain seq x y z
N MET A 1 6.16 14.19 5.82
CA MET A 1 5.35 13.07 6.30
C MET A 1 5.49 11.91 5.33
N ASP A 2 5.86 10.76 5.84
CA ASP A 2 6.02 9.58 4.97
C ASP A 2 4.70 8.85 4.83
N LEU A 3 4.31 8.58 3.59
CA LEU A 3 3.11 7.81 3.27
C LEU A 3 3.53 6.45 2.74
N VAL A 4 2.73 5.43 3.05
CA VAL A 4 2.92 4.07 2.55
C VAL A 4 1.60 3.55 2.00
N ILE A 5 1.69 2.54 1.13
CA ILE A 5 0.51 1.84 0.64
C ILE A 5 0.42 0.52 1.39
N THR A 6 -0.73 0.29 2.01
CA THR A 6 -0.99 -0.94 2.77
C THR A 6 -2.07 -1.77 2.11
N ILE A 7 -2.00 -3.08 2.33
CA ILE A 7 -3.09 -3.99 2.00
C ILE A 7 -3.69 -4.49 3.31
N CYS A 8 -5.00 -4.41 3.44
CA CYS A 8 -5.72 -4.78 4.65
C CYS A 8 -6.57 -6.02 4.43
N ASP A 9 -6.94 -6.68 5.54
CA ASP A 9 -7.85 -7.82 5.51
C ASP A 9 -9.22 -7.35 4.96
N PRO A 10 -9.83 -8.08 4.02
CA PRO A 10 -11.13 -7.68 3.46
C PRO A 10 -12.26 -7.69 4.48
N HIS A 11 -12.13 -8.47 5.56
CA HIS A 11 -13.12 -8.55 6.63
C HIS A 11 -12.80 -7.69 7.83
N ASP A 12 -11.56 -7.21 7.93
CA ASP A 12 -11.11 -6.32 9.01
C ASP A 12 -10.15 -5.28 8.45
N ARG A 13 -10.69 -4.13 8.08
CA ARG A 13 -9.91 -3.05 7.44
C ARG A 13 -8.88 -2.41 8.35
N VAL A 14 -8.93 -2.69 9.63
CA VAL A 14 -7.94 -2.20 10.59
C VAL A 14 -6.69 -3.07 10.59
N GLN A 15 -6.85 -4.34 10.24
CA GLN A 15 -5.73 -5.29 10.21
C GLN A 15 -4.94 -5.17 8.92
N VAL A 16 -3.72 -4.67 9.02
CA VAL A 16 -2.79 -4.56 7.90
C VAL A 16 -2.13 -5.91 7.66
N LEU A 17 -2.26 -6.42 6.44
CA LEU A 17 -1.64 -7.68 6.03
C LEU A 17 -0.25 -7.46 5.43
N GLY A 18 0.01 -6.30 4.85
CA GLY A 18 1.30 -6.02 4.27
C GLY A 18 1.43 -4.59 3.75
N TYR A 19 2.63 -4.28 3.28
CA TYR A 19 2.99 -2.96 2.76
C TYR A 19 3.54 -3.12 1.35
N PHE A 20 3.20 -2.18 0.47
CA PHE A 20 3.74 -2.18 -0.88
C PHE A 20 5.26 -1.98 -0.82
N ASP A 21 5.99 -2.91 -1.43
CA ASP A 21 7.44 -2.92 -1.51
C ASP A 21 7.85 -2.93 -2.98
N ASN A 22 8.46 -1.86 -3.43
CA ASN A 22 8.85 -1.71 -4.83
C ASN A 22 9.94 -2.71 -5.26
N SER A 23 10.75 -3.18 -4.30
CA SER A 23 11.85 -4.10 -4.61
C SER A 23 11.38 -5.51 -4.96
N VAL A 24 10.26 -5.94 -4.39
CA VAL A 24 9.68 -7.26 -4.68
C VAL A 24 8.46 -7.18 -5.61
N ARG A 25 8.11 -5.99 -6.06
CA ARG A 25 6.95 -5.73 -6.94
C ARG A 25 5.63 -6.27 -6.38
N GLY A 26 5.47 -6.18 -5.08
CA GLY A 26 4.28 -6.67 -4.40
C GLY A 26 4.22 -6.14 -2.99
N PHE A 27 3.68 -6.95 -2.10
CA PHE A 27 3.50 -6.58 -0.71
C PHE A 27 4.40 -7.41 0.19
N SER A 28 4.98 -6.75 1.21
CA SER A 28 5.82 -7.39 2.21
C SER A 28 5.20 -7.18 3.59
N THR A 29 5.37 -8.15 4.48
CA THR A 29 4.96 -8.00 5.86
C THR A 29 5.93 -7.14 6.68
N ASP A 30 7.12 -6.90 6.14
CA ASP A 30 8.13 -6.08 6.82
C ASP A 30 7.90 -4.60 6.54
N GLU A 31 7.45 -3.88 7.55
CA GLU A 31 7.18 -2.45 7.48
C GLU A 31 8.42 -1.64 7.04
N ARG A 32 9.61 -2.09 7.42
CA ARG A 32 10.85 -1.38 7.07
C ARG A 32 11.15 -1.41 5.58
N ARG A 33 10.56 -2.36 4.85
CA ARG A 33 10.73 -2.50 3.40
C ARG A 33 9.66 -1.76 2.60
N ALA A 34 8.70 -1.15 3.29
CA ALA A 34 7.64 -0.41 2.63
C ALA A 34 8.19 0.76 1.84
N LYS A 35 7.72 0.90 0.59
CA LYS A 35 8.04 2.08 -0.20
C LYS A 35 7.37 3.29 0.39
N THR A 36 8.14 4.35 0.66
CA THR A 36 7.61 5.60 1.20
C THR A 36 7.41 6.63 0.10
N PHE A 37 6.37 7.45 0.28
CA PHE A 37 6.04 8.55 -0.62
C PHE A 37 6.01 9.84 0.20
N ASN A 38 6.63 10.89 -0.32
CA ASN A 38 6.63 12.20 0.35
C ASN A 38 5.47 13.08 -0.08
N ASP A 39 4.85 12.75 -1.20
CA ASP A 39 3.78 13.53 -1.81
C ASP A 39 2.53 12.67 -1.91
N VAL A 40 1.41 13.20 -1.41
CA VAL A 40 0.10 12.55 -1.48
C VAL A 40 -0.28 12.22 -2.93
N GLY A 41 -0.01 13.14 -3.87
CA GLY A 41 -0.30 12.92 -5.28
C GLY A 41 0.43 11.71 -5.85
N GLU A 42 1.72 11.58 -5.55
CA GLU A 42 2.52 10.43 -5.99
C GLU A 42 2.00 9.12 -5.40
N ALA A 43 1.63 9.13 -4.12
CA ALA A 43 1.09 7.96 -3.46
C ALA A 43 -0.24 7.52 -4.10
N TRP A 44 -1.12 8.45 -4.42
CA TRP A 44 -2.40 8.15 -5.06
C TRP A 44 -2.22 7.63 -6.49
N ILE A 45 -1.26 8.17 -7.25
CA ILE A 45 -0.95 7.66 -8.59
C ILE A 45 -0.48 6.21 -8.51
N ALA A 46 0.42 5.91 -7.57
CA ALA A 46 0.91 4.55 -7.36
C ALA A 46 -0.23 3.60 -6.93
N LEU A 47 -1.14 4.08 -6.07
CA LEU A 47 -2.30 3.30 -5.64
C LEU A 47 -3.21 2.96 -6.82
N ASP A 48 -3.48 3.93 -7.69
CA ASP A 48 -4.31 3.70 -8.87
C ASP A 48 -3.68 2.68 -9.81
N GLU A 49 -2.37 2.75 -10.01
CA GLU A 49 -1.65 1.76 -10.83
C GLU A 49 -1.77 0.35 -10.22
N LEU A 50 -1.67 0.24 -8.90
CA LEU A 50 -1.82 -1.04 -8.22
C LEU A 50 -3.24 -1.60 -8.38
N ARG A 51 -4.25 -0.75 -8.29
CA ARG A 51 -5.65 -1.16 -8.47
C ARG A 51 -5.92 -1.67 -9.89
N ILE A 52 -5.31 -1.05 -10.88
CA ILE A 52 -5.42 -1.48 -12.28
C ILE A 52 -4.69 -2.81 -12.48
N LYS A 53 -3.51 -2.94 -11.90
CA LYS A 53 -2.67 -4.13 -12.03
C LYS A 53 -3.23 -5.33 -11.28
N PHE A 54 -3.82 -5.08 -10.10
CA PHE A 54 -4.34 -6.12 -9.22
C PHE A 54 -5.79 -5.80 -8.83
N PRO A 55 -6.75 -5.96 -9.77
CA PRO A 55 -8.14 -5.59 -9.50
C PRO A 55 -8.79 -6.39 -8.37
N ARG A 56 -8.27 -7.59 -8.08
CA ARG A 56 -8.82 -8.43 -7.00
C ARG A 56 -8.62 -7.85 -5.60
N ILE A 57 -7.58 -7.03 -5.44
CA ILE A 57 -7.28 -6.42 -4.14
C ILE A 57 -7.54 -4.92 -4.14
N ALA A 58 -8.20 -4.39 -5.18
CA ALA A 58 -8.43 -2.96 -5.31
C ALA A 58 -9.13 -2.34 -4.10
N ASP A 59 -10.05 -3.08 -3.47
CA ASP A 59 -10.79 -2.60 -2.29
C ASP A 59 -10.01 -2.75 -0.98
N GLN A 60 -8.88 -3.42 -1.00
CA GLN A 60 -8.09 -3.72 0.19
C GLN A 60 -6.89 -2.82 0.36
N VAL A 61 -6.49 -2.09 -0.69
CA VAL A 61 -5.29 -1.24 -0.66
C VAL A 61 -5.65 0.21 -0.33
N ASN A 62 -4.82 0.84 0.49
CA ASN A 62 -5.01 2.23 0.92
C ASN A 62 -3.67 2.92 1.12
N VAL A 63 -3.71 4.26 1.05
CA VAL A 63 -2.58 5.10 1.41
C VAL A 63 -2.74 5.50 2.88
N THR A 64 -1.70 5.27 3.68
CA THR A 64 -1.71 5.65 5.09
C THR A 64 -0.40 6.32 5.47
N GLY A 65 -0.41 7.04 6.58
CA GLY A 65 0.83 7.56 7.16
C GLY A 65 1.67 6.42 7.73
N ARG A 66 2.99 6.51 7.59
CA ARG A 66 3.90 5.54 8.18
C ARG A 66 3.89 5.71 9.69
N PRO A 67 3.69 4.62 10.45
CA PRO A 67 3.73 4.68 11.91
C PRO A 67 5.12 4.97 12.46
#